data_58afddb45395c30357e421decdb24e4d
#
_entry.id   58afddb45395c30357e421decdb24e4d
#
_cell.length_a   1.000
_cell.length_b   1.000
_cell.length_c   1.000
_cell.angle_alpha   90.00
_cell.angle_beta   90.00
_cell.angle_gamma   90.00
#
_symmetry.space_group_name_H-M   'P 1'
#
loop_
_entity.id
_entity.type
_entity.pdbx_description
1 polymer ?
#
loop_
_entity_poly.entity_id
_entity_poly.type
_entity_poly.pdbx_seq_one_letter_code
_entity_poly.pdbx_strand_id
1 'polypeptide(L)'
;NTIVAEAFKEAADELEKADDFDMAVHDMIKKMLADHRRIIFNGNGYDDAWIQEATEKRGLLNYRTTPDCLPHLLDEKNVKMLTGQGVFTEAELKSRLEISLENYCKTIVIEANTMVSMARTEIAPAMEAYLTEIAKAAMTKKELDPTLPRTYETELIQKLSTLTVQIAARTDELEQAVLDLEQAESM
;
A
#
# COMPACT_ATOMS: atom_id res chain seq x y z
N ASN A 1 19.30 6.09 7.39
CA ASN A 1 20.64 6.41 7.92
C ASN A 1 21.45 7.27 6.92
N THR A 2 21.50 6.93 5.62
CA THR A 2 22.33 7.65 4.63
C THR A 2 21.94 9.12 4.47
N ILE A 3 20.63 9.45 4.48
CA ILE A 3 20.14 10.84 4.44
C ILE A 3 20.67 11.65 5.62
N VAL A 4 20.67 11.05 6.81
CA VAL A 4 21.19 11.70 8.03
C VAL A 4 22.70 11.89 7.95
N ALA A 5 23.42 10.88 7.43
CA ALA A 5 24.87 10.98 7.23
C ALA A 5 25.25 12.09 6.24
N GLU A 6 24.49 12.23 5.14
CA GLU A 6 24.69 13.31 4.17
C GLU A 6 24.44 14.68 4.80
N ALA A 7 23.33 14.84 5.54
CA ALA A 7 23.03 16.10 6.22
C ALA A 7 24.10 16.49 7.26
N PHE A 8 24.62 15.52 8.03
CA PHE A 8 25.72 15.78 8.96
C PHE A 8 27.01 16.11 8.24
N LYS A 9 27.31 15.46 7.12
CA LYS A 9 28.49 15.79 6.32
C LYS A 9 28.41 17.22 5.77
N GLU A 10 27.27 17.60 5.19
CA GLU A 10 27.05 18.97 4.68
C GLU A 10 27.22 20.00 5.81
N ALA A 11 26.64 19.72 7.00
CA ALA A 11 26.80 20.58 8.17
C ALA A 11 28.27 20.68 8.63
N ALA A 12 29.00 19.55 8.69
CA ALA A 12 30.40 19.54 9.05
C ALA A 12 31.26 20.33 8.06
N ASP A 13 31.06 20.12 6.75
CA ASP A 13 31.78 20.81 5.67
C ASP A 13 31.58 22.35 5.71
N GLU A 14 30.43 22.83 6.23
CA GLU A 14 30.14 24.25 6.41
C GLU A 14 30.80 24.78 7.71
N LEU A 15 30.67 24.06 8.84
CA LEU A 15 31.17 24.49 10.13
C LEU A 15 32.70 24.47 10.25
N GLU A 16 33.36 23.51 9.58
CA GLU A 16 34.84 23.43 9.58
C GLU A 16 35.51 24.65 8.94
N LYS A 17 34.77 25.42 8.11
CA LYS A 17 35.28 26.63 7.42
C LYS A 17 34.99 27.91 8.18
N ALA A 18 34.29 27.83 9.30
CA ALA A 18 33.86 29.01 10.05
C ALA A 18 34.93 29.53 11.01
N ASP A 19 35.13 30.82 11.02
CA ASP A 19 36.03 31.49 11.99
C ASP A 19 35.42 31.54 13.40
N ASP A 20 34.09 31.70 13.51
CA ASP A 20 33.31 31.67 14.75
C ASP A 20 32.32 30.51 14.68
N PHE A 21 32.65 29.42 15.40
CA PHE A 21 31.88 28.19 15.38
C PHE A 21 30.47 28.38 15.97
N ASP A 22 30.33 29.08 17.09
CA ASP A 22 29.04 29.23 17.76
C ASP A 22 28.06 30.08 16.91
N MET A 23 28.57 31.13 16.29
CA MET A 23 27.77 31.95 15.38
C MET A 23 27.38 31.17 14.12
N ALA A 24 28.28 30.39 13.55
CA ALA A 24 28.02 29.58 12.37
C ALA A 24 26.94 28.50 12.64
N VAL A 25 26.98 27.83 13.81
CA VAL A 25 25.93 26.89 14.24
C VAL A 25 24.57 27.57 14.33
N HIS A 26 24.51 28.76 14.96
CA HIS A 26 23.28 29.54 15.10
C HIS A 26 22.68 29.91 13.72
N ASP A 27 23.52 30.42 12.82
CA ASP A 27 23.09 30.83 11.49
C ASP A 27 22.66 29.64 10.62
N MET A 28 23.36 28.50 10.73
CA MET A 28 22.99 27.25 10.07
C MET A 28 21.61 26.78 10.53
N ILE A 29 21.34 26.70 11.85
CA ILE A 29 20.04 26.29 12.38
C ILE A 29 18.94 27.22 11.90
N LYS A 30 19.19 28.53 11.91
CA LYS A 30 18.24 29.54 11.45
C LYS A 30 17.88 29.34 9.97
N LYS A 31 18.89 29.08 9.14
CA LYS A 31 18.73 28.80 7.71
C LYS A 31 17.95 27.50 7.50
N MET A 32 18.34 26.39 8.14
CA MET A 32 17.64 25.10 8.02
C MET A 32 16.17 25.20 8.42
N LEU A 33 15.85 25.92 9.51
CA LEU A 33 14.45 26.13 9.91
C LEU A 33 13.67 26.96 8.89
N ALA A 34 14.29 27.94 8.25
CA ALA A 34 13.64 28.75 7.22
C ALA A 34 13.37 27.91 5.95
N ASP A 35 14.38 27.17 5.48
CA ASP A 35 14.34 26.42 4.23
C ASP A 35 13.41 25.19 4.30
N HIS A 36 13.34 24.56 5.49
CA HIS A 36 12.63 23.29 5.67
C HIS A 36 11.35 23.39 6.51
N ARG A 37 10.85 24.60 6.76
CA ARG A 37 9.63 24.82 7.57
C ARG A 37 8.41 24.04 7.08
N ARG A 38 8.34 23.76 5.78
CA ARG A 38 7.24 23.01 5.16
C ARG A 38 7.06 21.56 5.68
N ILE A 39 8.12 20.95 6.25
CA ILE A 39 8.06 19.60 6.80
C ILE A 39 7.68 19.57 8.29
N ILE A 40 7.69 20.74 8.98
CA ILE A 40 7.38 20.81 10.40
C ILE A 40 5.87 20.81 10.57
N PHE A 41 5.34 19.75 11.19
CA PHE A 41 3.93 19.57 11.45
C PHE A 41 3.70 19.04 12.87
N ASN A 42 2.79 19.69 13.60
CA ASN A 42 2.40 19.36 14.97
C ASN A 42 0.89 19.07 15.01
N GLY A 43 0.51 17.89 14.54
CA GLY A 43 -0.89 17.48 14.46
C GLY A 43 -1.05 15.98 14.24
N ASN A 44 -2.26 15.55 13.91
CA ASN A 44 -2.54 14.16 13.58
C ASN A 44 -2.08 13.84 12.14
N GLY A 45 -0.96 13.11 12.00
CA GLY A 45 -0.41 12.70 10.70
C GLY A 45 -1.24 11.62 9.98
N TYR A 46 -2.25 11.04 10.62
CA TYR A 46 -3.15 10.03 10.03
C TYR A 46 -4.45 10.63 9.46
N ASP A 47 -4.63 11.96 9.59
CA ASP A 47 -5.81 12.65 9.11
C ASP A 47 -5.68 12.93 7.60
N ASP A 48 -6.75 12.67 6.84
CA ASP A 48 -6.82 12.99 5.41
C ASP A 48 -6.61 14.49 5.13
N ALA A 49 -7.01 15.36 6.06
CA ALA A 49 -6.74 16.79 5.98
C ALA A 49 -5.24 17.11 5.98
N TRP A 50 -4.42 16.35 6.70
CA TRP A 50 -2.96 16.48 6.64
C TRP A 50 -2.41 16.06 5.28
N ILE A 51 -2.88 14.95 4.74
CA ILE A 51 -2.44 14.47 3.42
C ILE A 51 -2.70 15.54 2.37
N GLN A 52 -3.90 16.14 2.37
CA GLN A 52 -4.25 17.22 1.46
C GLN A 52 -3.37 18.46 1.67
N GLU A 53 -3.17 18.89 2.91
CA GLU A 53 -2.29 20.02 3.21
C GLU A 53 -0.84 19.76 2.78
N ALA A 54 -0.32 18.57 3.06
CA ALA A 54 1.05 18.18 2.74
C ALA A 54 1.31 18.22 1.24
N THR A 55 0.41 17.66 0.44
CA THR A 55 0.58 17.56 -1.01
C THR A 55 0.24 18.85 -1.75
N GLU A 56 -0.90 19.47 -1.46
CA GLU A 56 -1.42 20.61 -2.23
C GLU A 56 -0.80 21.94 -1.80
N LYS A 57 -0.54 22.12 -0.48
CA LYS A 57 -0.05 23.41 0.05
C LYS A 57 1.44 23.42 0.34
N ARG A 58 1.98 22.29 0.79
CA ARG A 58 3.39 22.20 1.21
C ARG A 58 4.30 21.57 0.15
N GLY A 59 3.74 21.01 -0.94
CA GLY A 59 4.48 20.40 -2.03
C GLY A 59 5.28 19.17 -1.59
N LEU A 60 4.77 18.42 -0.61
CA LEU A 60 5.35 17.14 -0.21
C LEU A 60 4.83 16.03 -1.11
N LEU A 61 5.67 15.01 -1.33
CA LEU A 61 5.32 13.87 -2.16
C LEU A 61 4.48 12.86 -1.36
N ASN A 62 3.54 12.20 -2.04
CA ASN A 62 2.72 11.14 -1.47
C ASN A 62 2.51 10.03 -2.52
N TYR A 63 3.48 9.16 -2.67
CA TYR A 63 3.38 7.98 -3.52
C TYR A 63 2.70 6.85 -2.74
N ARG A 64 1.52 6.43 -3.20
CA ARG A 64 0.67 5.48 -2.45
C ARG A 64 0.96 4.03 -2.77
N THR A 65 1.58 3.75 -3.90
CA THR A 65 1.87 2.38 -4.34
C THR A 65 3.37 2.15 -4.46
N THR A 66 3.79 0.90 -4.33
CA THR A 66 5.18 0.50 -4.51
C THR A 66 5.70 0.82 -5.91
N PRO A 67 4.95 0.54 -7.01
CA PRO A 67 5.37 0.91 -8.36
C PRO A 67 5.56 2.42 -8.57
N ASP A 68 4.76 3.25 -7.91
CA ASP A 68 4.90 4.71 -8.01
C ASP A 68 6.13 5.21 -7.24
N CYS A 69 6.47 4.56 -6.12
CA CYS A 69 7.54 5.01 -5.22
C CYS A 69 8.93 4.53 -5.68
N LEU A 70 9.05 3.27 -6.08
CA LEU A 70 10.34 2.62 -6.35
C LEU A 70 11.19 3.31 -7.44
N PRO A 71 10.63 3.81 -8.57
CA PRO A 71 11.42 4.50 -9.60
C PRO A 71 12.19 5.69 -9.09
N HIS A 72 11.70 6.36 -8.04
CA HIS A 72 12.37 7.51 -7.42
C HIS A 72 13.67 7.14 -6.69
N LEU A 73 13.97 5.85 -6.52
CA LEU A 73 15.29 5.41 -6.08
C LEU A 73 16.39 5.89 -7.04
N LEU A 74 16.08 6.00 -8.33
CA LEU A 74 17.00 6.45 -9.38
C LEU A 74 16.93 7.96 -9.68
N ASP A 75 16.18 8.74 -8.91
CA ASP A 75 16.25 10.20 -8.99
C ASP A 75 17.70 10.66 -8.76
N GLU A 76 18.17 11.63 -9.55
CA GLU A 76 19.55 12.13 -9.52
C GLU A 76 20.04 12.44 -8.10
N LYS A 77 19.20 13.11 -7.29
CA LYS A 77 19.52 13.44 -5.88
C LYS A 77 19.78 12.20 -5.02
N ASN A 78 19.03 11.13 -5.23
CA ASN A 78 19.12 9.89 -4.47
C ASN A 78 20.34 9.07 -4.90
N VAL A 79 20.58 8.98 -6.22
CA VAL A 79 21.77 8.34 -6.79
C VAL A 79 23.03 9.05 -6.31
N LYS A 80 23.09 10.39 -6.41
CA LYS A 80 24.23 11.18 -5.95
C LYS A 80 24.55 10.98 -4.47
N MET A 81 23.54 11.01 -3.63
CA MET A 81 23.68 10.79 -2.19
C MET A 81 24.19 9.38 -1.88
N LEU A 82 23.57 8.34 -2.45
CA LEU A 82 23.88 6.94 -2.15
C LEU A 82 25.26 6.54 -2.68
N THR A 83 25.65 7.02 -3.87
CA THR A 83 26.97 6.76 -4.43
C THR A 83 28.05 7.60 -3.74
N GLY A 84 27.76 8.87 -3.44
CA GLY A 84 28.67 9.79 -2.76
C GLY A 84 29.04 9.33 -1.34
N GLN A 85 28.11 8.67 -0.64
CA GLN A 85 28.35 8.04 0.67
C GLN A 85 28.93 6.60 0.56
N GLY A 86 29.18 6.11 -0.66
CA GLY A 86 29.72 4.76 -0.87
C GLY A 86 28.80 3.62 -0.42
N VAL A 87 27.49 3.86 -0.32
CA VAL A 87 26.51 2.85 0.10
C VAL A 87 26.18 1.91 -1.04
N PHE A 88 25.99 2.45 -2.25
CA PHE A 88 25.73 1.70 -3.47
C PHE A 88 26.44 2.32 -4.65
N THR A 89 26.73 1.49 -5.66
CA THR A 89 27.04 1.94 -7.02
C THR A 89 25.74 2.20 -7.79
N GLU A 90 25.81 2.95 -8.87
CA GLU A 90 24.65 3.19 -9.74
C GLU A 90 24.11 1.88 -10.34
N ALA A 91 24.99 0.93 -10.68
CA ALA A 91 24.61 -0.37 -11.19
C ALA A 91 23.81 -1.20 -10.15
N GLU A 92 24.24 -1.15 -8.88
CA GLU A 92 23.51 -1.79 -7.79
C GLU A 92 22.16 -1.16 -7.54
N LEU A 93 22.02 0.17 -7.65
CA LEU A 93 20.73 0.84 -7.51
C LEU A 93 19.75 0.44 -8.60
N LYS A 94 20.20 0.34 -9.85
CA LYS A 94 19.38 -0.14 -10.98
C LYS A 94 18.92 -1.59 -10.75
N SER A 95 19.86 -2.47 -10.41
CA SER A 95 19.53 -3.87 -10.11
C SER A 95 18.54 -4.01 -8.95
N ARG A 96 18.71 -3.20 -7.88
CA ARG A 96 17.78 -3.22 -6.74
C ARG A 96 16.39 -2.75 -7.10
N LEU A 97 16.27 -1.73 -7.96
CA LEU A 97 14.98 -1.29 -8.48
C LEU A 97 14.27 -2.43 -9.24
N GLU A 98 14.97 -3.06 -10.19
CA GLU A 98 14.43 -4.16 -10.99
C GLU A 98 13.97 -5.33 -10.12
N ILE A 99 14.83 -5.80 -9.21
CA ILE A 99 14.51 -6.88 -8.27
C ILE A 99 13.33 -6.52 -7.36
N SER A 100 13.24 -5.27 -6.90
CA SER A 100 12.16 -4.85 -6.01
C SER A 100 10.81 -4.80 -6.73
N LEU A 101 10.78 -4.35 -7.99
CA LEU A 101 9.58 -4.35 -8.83
C LEU A 101 9.15 -5.80 -9.15
N GLU A 102 10.10 -6.64 -9.53
CA GLU A 102 9.84 -8.06 -9.80
C GLU A 102 9.27 -8.78 -8.57
N ASN A 103 9.86 -8.56 -7.39
CA ASN A 103 9.37 -9.13 -6.14
C ASN A 103 7.96 -8.62 -5.79
N TYR A 104 7.67 -7.34 -6.04
CA TYR A 104 6.34 -6.80 -5.85
C TYR A 104 5.31 -7.52 -6.73
N CYS A 105 5.58 -7.63 -8.03
CA CYS A 105 4.70 -8.34 -8.97
C CYS A 105 4.47 -9.80 -8.54
N LYS A 106 5.54 -10.54 -8.24
CA LYS A 106 5.44 -11.93 -7.78
C LYS A 106 4.61 -12.07 -6.50
N THR A 107 4.79 -11.17 -5.55
CA THR A 107 4.01 -11.19 -4.30
C THR A 107 2.52 -10.97 -4.57
N ILE A 108 2.16 -9.98 -5.38
CA ILE A 108 0.77 -9.71 -5.74
C ILE A 108 0.13 -10.91 -6.47
N VAL A 109 0.85 -11.56 -7.38
CA VAL A 109 0.37 -12.77 -8.08
C VAL A 109 0.11 -13.91 -7.10
N ILE A 110 1.02 -14.14 -6.15
CA ILE A 110 0.86 -15.18 -5.11
C ILE A 110 -0.37 -14.87 -4.23
N GLU A 111 -0.53 -13.63 -3.81
CA GLU A 111 -1.68 -13.18 -3.00
C GLU A 111 -3.00 -13.35 -3.77
N ALA A 112 -3.04 -12.94 -5.05
CA ALA A 112 -4.21 -13.09 -5.91
C ALA A 112 -4.60 -14.57 -6.11
N ASN A 113 -3.65 -15.43 -6.44
CA ASN A 113 -3.89 -16.87 -6.58
C ASN A 113 -4.37 -17.51 -5.26
N THR A 114 -3.82 -17.06 -4.13
CA THR A 114 -4.27 -17.50 -2.81
C THR A 114 -5.73 -17.08 -2.55
N MET A 115 -6.09 -15.82 -2.86
CA MET A 115 -7.46 -15.33 -2.74
C MET A 115 -8.44 -16.13 -3.62
N VAL A 116 -8.08 -16.41 -4.87
CA VAL A 116 -8.88 -17.26 -5.79
C VAL A 116 -9.08 -18.64 -5.21
N SER A 117 -8.01 -19.27 -4.73
CA SER A 117 -8.06 -20.60 -4.10
C SER A 117 -8.97 -20.60 -2.88
N MET A 118 -8.78 -19.68 -1.93
CA MET A 118 -9.60 -19.58 -0.71
C MET A 118 -11.07 -19.30 -1.04
N ALA A 119 -11.35 -18.41 -1.99
CA ALA A 119 -12.71 -18.09 -2.39
C ALA A 119 -13.44 -19.34 -2.91
N ARG A 120 -12.78 -20.16 -3.73
CA ARG A 120 -13.39 -21.35 -4.36
C ARG A 120 -13.45 -22.56 -3.44
N THR A 121 -12.44 -22.77 -2.60
CA THR A 121 -12.32 -24.02 -1.81
C THR A 121 -12.84 -23.89 -0.38
N GLU A 122 -12.91 -22.69 0.17
CA GLU A 122 -13.27 -22.45 1.56
C GLU A 122 -14.49 -21.53 1.70
N ILE A 123 -14.44 -20.31 1.15
CA ILE A 123 -15.43 -19.26 1.41
C ILE A 123 -16.76 -19.60 0.72
N ALA A 124 -16.76 -19.85 -0.59
CA ALA A 124 -18.00 -20.16 -1.31
C ALA A 124 -18.67 -21.45 -0.81
N PRO A 125 -17.96 -22.56 -0.57
CA PRO A 125 -18.57 -23.75 0.03
C PRO A 125 -19.14 -23.51 1.42
N ALA A 126 -18.48 -22.74 2.29
CA ALA A 126 -18.98 -22.41 3.62
C ALA A 126 -20.26 -21.55 3.54
N MET A 127 -20.33 -20.59 2.63
CA MET A 127 -21.53 -19.79 2.40
C MET A 127 -22.70 -20.64 1.91
N GLU A 128 -22.47 -21.53 0.95
CA GLU A 128 -23.50 -22.44 0.43
C GLU A 128 -24.01 -23.43 1.48
N ALA A 129 -23.11 -23.94 2.32
CA ALA A 129 -23.49 -24.82 3.45
C ALA A 129 -24.40 -24.07 4.43
N TYR A 130 -24.03 -22.88 4.83
CA TYR A 130 -24.82 -22.06 5.75
C TYR A 130 -26.16 -21.62 5.14
N LEU A 131 -26.17 -21.23 3.88
CA LEU A 131 -27.38 -20.89 3.14
C LEU A 131 -28.35 -22.07 3.11
N THR A 132 -27.84 -23.29 2.90
CA THR A 132 -28.63 -24.52 2.93
C THR A 132 -29.27 -24.76 4.31
N GLU A 133 -28.54 -24.51 5.39
CA GLU A 133 -29.08 -24.66 6.76
C GLU A 133 -30.21 -23.67 7.06
N ILE A 134 -30.04 -22.40 6.68
CA ILE A 134 -31.07 -21.37 6.84
C ILE A 134 -32.31 -21.69 5.99
N ALA A 135 -32.11 -22.14 4.75
CA ALA A 135 -33.21 -22.53 3.86
C ALA A 135 -34.00 -23.69 4.44
N LYS A 136 -33.35 -24.72 4.97
CA LYS A 136 -34.01 -25.85 5.69
C LYS A 136 -34.78 -25.34 6.89
N ALA A 137 -34.22 -24.45 7.71
CA ALA A 137 -34.91 -23.87 8.86
C ALA A 137 -36.17 -23.11 8.44
N ALA A 138 -36.13 -22.32 7.38
CA ALA A 138 -37.28 -21.61 6.84
C ALA A 138 -38.38 -22.57 6.32
N MET A 139 -37.98 -23.66 5.63
CA MET A 139 -38.91 -24.68 5.16
C MET A 139 -39.56 -25.43 6.33
N THR A 140 -38.79 -25.85 7.34
CA THR A 140 -39.31 -26.54 8.51
C THR A 140 -40.31 -25.68 9.27
N LYS A 141 -40.05 -24.37 9.45
CA LYS A 141 -41.03 -23.44 10.04
C LYS A 141 -42.33 -23.39 9.24
N LYS A 142 -42.26 -23.38 7.90
CA LYS A 142 -43.41 -23.35 7.02
C LYS A 142 -44.22 -24.62 7.08
N GLU A 143 -43.56 -25.78 7.21
CA GLU A 143 -44.21 -27.08 7.33
C GLU A 143 -44.90 -27.24 8.69
N LEU A 144 -44.26 -26.76 9.77
CA LEU A 144 -44.80 -26.83 11.12
C LEU A 144 -46.05 -25.95 11.28
N ASP A 145 -45.96 -24.69 10.87
CA ASP A 145 -47.07 -23.74 10.85
C ASP A 145 -46.81 -22.67 9.77
N PRO A 146 -47.63 -22.62 8.71
CA PRO A 146 -47.50 -21.63 7.63
C PRO A 146 -47.55 -20.15 8.08
N THR A 147 -48.10 -19.88 9.27
CA THR A 147 -48.24 -18.53 9.83
C THR A 147 -47.00 -18.04 10.56
N LEU A 148 -46.04 -18.92 10.88
CA LEU A 148 -44.78 -18.53 11.54
C LEU A 148 -44.00 -17.55 10.70
N PRO A 149 -43.48 -16.46 11.32
CA PRO A 149 -42.68 -15.48 10.59
C PRO A 149 -41.34 -16.07 10.12
N ARG A 150 -41.00 -15.81 8.85
CA ARG A 150 -39.77 -16.28 8.18
C ARG A 150 -39.02 -15.12 7.51
N THR A 151 -39.34 -13.88 7.86
CA THR A 151 -38.75 -12.71 7.26
C THR A 151 -37.23 -12.70 7.39
N TYR A 152 -36.73 -13.01 8.59
CA TYR A 152 -35.29 -13.08 8.86
C TYR A 152 -34.56 -14.09 7.95
N GLU A 153 -35.07 -15.33 7.89
CA GLU A 153 -34.46 -16.37 7.05
C GLU A 153 -34.52 -15.98 5.57
N THR A 154 -35.63 -15.44 5.12
CA THR A 154 -35.81 -15.05 3.71
C THR A 154 -34.84 -13.92 3.32
N GLU A 155 -34.74 -12.87 4.12
CA GLU A 155 -33.81 -11.75 3.89
C GLU A 155 -32.36 -12.23 3.89
N LEU A 156 -32.00 -13.11 4.85
CA LEU A 156 -30.65 -13.66 4.94
C LEU A 156 -30.31 -14.54 3.74
N ILE A 157 -31.22 -15.39 3.29
CA ILE A 157 -31.06 -16.22 2.09
C ILE A 157 -30.84 -15.34 0.87
N GLN A 158 -31.65 -14.31 0.67
CA GLN A 158 -31.50 -13.38 -0.47
C GLN A 158 -30.14 -12.67 -0.43
N LYS A 159 -29.75 -12.16 0.73
CA LYS A 159 -28.47 -11.49 0.91
C LYS A 159 -27.29 -12.42 0.62
N LEU A 160 -27.26 -13.60 1.21
CA LEU A 160 -26.20 -14.59 0.99
C LEU A 160 -26.13 -15.04 -0.46
N SER A 161 -27.27 -15.38 -1.09
CA SER A 161 -27.28 -15.76 -2.49
C SER A 161 -26.71 -14.67 -3.40
N THR A 162 -27.07 -13.40 -3.17
CA THR A 162 -26.52 -12.27 -3.91
C THR A 162 -25.01 -12.14 -3.72
N LEU A 163 -24.53 -12.24 -2.49
CA LEU A 163 -23.10 -12.12 -2.17
C LEU A 163 -22.30 -13.29 -2.75
N THR A 164 -22.84 -14.52 -2.72
CA THR A 164 -22.17 -15.69 -3.33
C THR A 164 -21.95 -15.49 -4.83
N VAL A 165 -22.97 -15.00 -5.56
CA VAL A 165 -22.84 -14.69 -6.99
C VAL A 165 -21.79 -13.59 -7.22
N GLN A 166 -21.78 -12.55 -6.40
CA GLN A 166 -20.80 -11.47 -6.52
C GLN A 166 -19.38 -11.96 -6.25
N ILE A 167 -19.17 -12.79 -5.21
CA ILE A 167 -17.85 -13.38 -4.90
C ILE A 167 -17.39 -14.23 -6.08
N ALA A 168 -18.24 -15.10 -6.62
CA ALA A 168 -17.88 -15.92 -7.77
C ALA A 168 -17.42 -15.07 -8.96
N ALA A 169 -18.21 -14.06 -9.34
CA ALA A 169 -17.87 -13.18 -10.45
C ALA A 169 -16.56 -12.43 -10.24
N ARG A 170 -16.33 -11.88 -9.01
CA ARG A 170 -15.08 -11.18 -8.70
C ARG A 170 -13.87 -12.11 -8.62
N THR A 171 -14.08 -13.36 -8.22
CA THR A 171 -13.03 -14.38 -8.23
C THR A 171 -12.60 -14.72 -9.66
N ASP A 172 -13.56 -14.86 -10.58
CA ASP A 172 -13.29 -15.12 -11.99
C ASP A 172 -12.58 -13.91 -12.66
N GLU A 173 -13.00 -12.68 -12.34
CA GLU A 173 -12.32 -11.45 -12.81
C GLU A 173 -10.88 -11.39 -12.32
N LEU A 174 -10.62 -11.72 -11.04
CA LEU A 174 -9.28 -11.73 -10.47
C LEU A 174 -8.40 -12.79 -11.12
N GLU A 175 -8.90 -14.00 -11.30
CA GLU A 175 -8.18 -15.07 -11.99
C GLU A 175 -7.81 -14.69 -13.42
N GLN A 176 -8.75 -14.08 -14.16
CA GLN A 176 -8.47 -13.61 -15.51
C GLN A 176 -7.38 -12.53 -15.53
N ALA A 177 -7.41 -11.59 -14.59
CA ALA A 177 -6.39 -10.55 -14.49
C ALA A 177 -4.99 -11.13 -14.21
N VAL A 178 -4.89 -12.20 -13.40
CA VAL A 178 -3.62 -12.91 -13.19
C VAL A 178 -3.12 -13.60 -14.46
N LEU A 179 -4.02 -14.28 -15.19
CA LEU A 179 -3.68 -14.93 -16.46
C LEU A 179 -3.20 -13.92 -17.52
N ASP A 180 -3.86 -12.77 -17.61
CA ASP A 180 -3.48 -11.70 -18.52
C ASP A 180 -2.08 -11.14 -18.20
N LEU A 181 -1.74 -11.01 -16.91
CA LEU A 181 -0.41 -10.58 -16.46
C LEU A 181 0.66 -11.60 -16.85
N GLU A 182 0.44 -12.91 -16.59
CA GLU A 182 1.38 -13.97 -16.94
C GLU A 182 1.65 -14.03 -18.45
N GLN A 183 0.64 -13.76 -19.26
CA GLN A 183 0.80 -13.67 -20.73
C GLN A 183 1.63 -12.46 -21.14
N ALA A 184 1.46 -11.31 -20.48
CA ALA A 184 2.23 -10.10 -20.76
C ALA A 184 3.73 -10.26 -20.42
N GLU A 185 4.06 -11.01 -19.37
CA GLU A 185 5.46 -11.31 -19.01
C GLU A 185 6.14 -12.29 -19.97
N SER A 186 5.37 -13.05 -20.75
CA SER A 186 5.91 -14.07 -21.68
C SER A 186 6.18 -13.53 -23.09
N MET A 187 5.79 -12.27 -23.38
CA MET A 187 6.04 -11.57 -24.66
C MET A 187 7.25 -10.66 -24.59
#